data_2a69e65ef3e0fed224707fc13082a2ac
#
_entry.id   2a69e65ef3e0fed224707fc13082a2ac
#
_cell.length_a   1.000
_cell.length_b   1.000
_cell.length_c   1.000
_cell.angle_alpha   90.00
_cell.angle_beta   90.00
_cell.angle_gamma   90.00
#
_symmetry.space_group_name_H-M   'P 1'
#
loop_
_entity.id
_entity.type
_entity.pdbx_description
1 polymer ?
#
loop_
_entity_poly.entity_id
_entity_poly.type
_entity_poly.pdbx_seq_one_letter_code
_entity_poly.pdbx_strand_id
1 'polypeptide(L)'
;LSRALKVILKFDGPADVLMKLFFKSNPQLGMRDRGLIAEGIYDALRRYGTLRAAMRPVHPDRAPRLAALTVLARQHGIDALSPSSIGSEEGPLKNVLAFDVSKAPAHVQAELPQWLFDLIEAQYPDSQALYAAMKEGAPLDLRVNLLKATREEVVAELAKNGVEAYLTPLSPDGVRLPTKPGLTRWPIYQDGLVDVQDEGSQLIARLLTPRRREMICDFCAGAGGKTLALGALMRSTGSLYAFDV
;
A
#
# COMPACT_ATOMS: atom_id res chain seq x y z
N LEU A 1 -2.81 12.79 -12.57
CA LEU A 1 -3.62 12.25 -11.47
C LEU A 1 -5.12 12.31 -11.77
N SER A 2 -5.71 13.46 -12.18
CA SER A 2 -7.16 13.63 -12.42
C SER A 2 -7.74 12.55 -13.35
N ARG A 3 -7.09 12.25 -14.50
CA ARG A 3 -7.55 11.22 -15.44
C ARG A 3 -7.53 9.81 -14.82
N ALA A 4 -6.57 9.54 -13.96
CA ALA A 4 -6.48 8.26 -13.26
C ALA A 4 -7.60 8.15 -12.21
N LEU A 5 -7.82 9.16 -11.39
CA LEU A 5 -8.91 9.19 -10.40
C LEU A 5 -10.29 9.06 -11.04
N LYS A 6 -10.50 9.62 -12.23
CA LYS A 6 -11.75 9.44 -12.99
C LYS A 6 -12.09 7.97 -13.30
N VAL A 7 -11.07 7.14 -13.41
CA VAL A 7 -11.24 5.68 -13.63
C VAL A 7 -11.37 4.94 -12.30
N ILE A 8 -10.44 5.22 -11.38
CA ILE A 8 -10.34 4.48 -10.11
C ILE A 8 -11.55 4.71 -9.20
N LEU A 9 -12.04 5.95 -9.09
CA LEU A 9 -13.14 6.30 -8.18
C LEU A 9 -14.53 5.86 -8.63
N LYS A 10 -14.63 5.17 -9.76
CA LYS A 10 -15.83 4.44 -10.16
C LYS A 10 -15.99 3.10 -9.44
N PHE A 11 -14.87 2.54 -8.93
CA PHE A 11 -14.81 1.23 -8.28
C PHE A 11 -15.31 0.07 -9.16
N ASP A 12 -15.07 0.16 -10.48
CA ASP A 12 -15.45 -0.89 -11.45
C ASP A 12 -14.54 -2.13 -11.38
N GLY A 13 -13.57 -2.16 -10.49
CA GLY A 13 -12.64 -3.27 -10.27
C GLY A 13 -11.53 -2.94 -9.26
N PRO A 14 -10.62 -3.88 -9.00
CA PRO A 14 -9.49 -3.67 -8.10
C PRO A 14 -8.59 -2.52 -8.55
N ALA A 15 -8.22 -1.64 -7.62
CA ALA A 15 -7.49 -0.41 -7.93
C ALA A 15 -6.14 -0.66 -8.61
N ASP A 16 -5.42 -1.71 -8.23
CA ASP A 16 -4.13 -2.10 -8.81
C ASP A 16 -4.28 -2.57 -10.27
N VAL A 17 -5.35 -3.30 -10.58
CA VAL A 17 -5.67 -3.75 -11.94
C VAL A 17 -6.03 -2.55 -12.82
N LEU A 18 -6.93 -1.68 -12.33
CA LEU A 18 -7.32 -0.47 -13.06
C LEU A 18 -6.13 0.47 -13.28
N MET A 19 -5.24 0.59 -12.29
CA MET A 19 -4.02 1.39 -12.39
C MET A 19 -3.03 0.81 -13.42
N LYS A 20 -2.83 -0.52 -13.44
CA LYS A 20 -2.02 -1.19 -14.47
C LYS A 20 -2.57 -0.93 -15.88
N LEU A 21 -3.88 -1.05 -16.06
CA LEU A 21 -4.55 -0.74 -17.34
C LEU A 21 -4.39 0.74 -17.72
N PHE A 22 -4.57 1.64 -16.76
CA PHE A 22 -4.36 3.07 -16.98
C PHE A 22 -2.92 3.39 -17.45
N PHE A 23 -1.90 2.82 -16.80
CA PHE A 23 -0.51 3.03 -17.20
C PHE A 23 -0.17 2.39 -18.56
N LYS A 24 -0.77 1.24 -18.86
CA LYS A 24 -0.64 0.61 -20.19
C LYS A 24 -1.21 1.49 -21.29
N SER A 25 -2.33 2.16 -21.03
CA SER A 25 -2.97 3.10 -21.96
C SER A 25 -2.30 4.48 -22.02
N ASN A 26 -1.32 4.76 -21.16
CA ASN A 26 -0.59 6.02 -21.11
C ASN A 26 0.93 5.75 -21.09
N PRO A 27 1.51 5.17 -22.15
CA PRO A 27 2.92 4.77 -22.17
C PRO A 27 3.90 5.94 -22.08
N GLN A 28 3.47 7.16 -22.40
CA GLN A 28 4.26 8.40 -22.31
C GLN A 28 4.60 8.80 -20.86
N LEU A 29 3.91 8.24 -19.87
CA LEU A 29 4.19 8.54 -18.46
C LEU A 29 5.49 7.85 -18.03
N GLY A 30 6.47 8.65 -17.61
CA GLY A 30 7.74 8.17 -17.06
C GLY A 30 7.56 7.49 -15.69
N MET A 31 8.63 6.89 -15.19
CA MET A 31 8.61 6.18 -13.89
C MET A 31 8.25 7.12 -12.74
N ARG A 32 8.79 8.36 -12.75
CA ARG A 32 8.50 9.37 -11.73
C ARG A 32 7.01 9.76 -11.74
N ASP A 33 6.45 10.00 -12.93
CA ASP A 33 5.03 10.36 -13.06
C ASP A 33 4.12 9.23 -12.58
N ARG A 34 4.46 7.98 -12.93
CA ARG A 34 3.71 6.79 -12.46
C ARG A 34 3.74 6.66 -10.96
N GLY A 35 4.91 6.91 -10.33
CA GLY A 35 5.05 6.92 -8.88
C GLY A 35 4.13 7.95 -8.21
N LEU A 36 4.20 9.21 -8.65
CA LEU A 36 3.36 10.29 -8.13
C LEU A 36 1.86 10.03 -8.34
N ILE A 37 1.47 9.50 -9.49
CA ILE A 37 0.08 9.15 -9.78
C ILE A 37 -0.39 8.01 -8.88
N ALA A 38 0.42 6.96 -8.70
CA ALA A 38 0.08 5.83 -7.85
C ALA A 38 -0.06 6.25 -6.38
N GLU A 39 0.86 7.07 -5.88
CA GLU A 39 0.81 7.60 -4.52
C GLU A 39 -0.46 8.44 -4.30
N GLY A 40 -0.77 9.34 -5.23
CA GLY A 40 -2.00 10.14 -5.17
C GLY A 40 -3.28 9.32 -5.25
N ILE A 41 -3.30 8.23 -6.03
CA ILE A 41 -4.44 7.29 -6.07
C ILE A 41 -4.61 6.61 -4.71
N TYR A 42 -3.54 6.04 -4.16
CA TYR A 42 -3.63 5.34 -2.87
C TYR A 42 -3.98 6.28 -1.72
N ASP A 43 -3.51 7.54 -1.74
CA ASP A 43 -3.93 8.53 -0.75
C ASP A 43 -5.42 8.86 -0.88
N ALA A 44 -5.90 9.10 -2.11
CA ALA A 44 -7.33 9.32 -2.36
C ALA A 44 -8.20 8.16 -1.86
N LEU A 45 -7.76 6.92 -2.04
CA LEU A 45 -8.48 5.72 -1.59
C LEU A 45 -8.45 5.57 -0.06
N ARG A 46 -7.31 5.77 0.58
CA ARG A 46 -7.18 5.71 2.05
C ARG A 46 -8.01 6.78 2.77
N ARG A 47 -8.24 7.92 2.11
CA ARG A 47 -8.99 9.06 2.66
C ARG A 47 -10.28 9.33 1.87
N TYR A 48 -10.86 8.26 1.32
CA TYR A 48 -12.02 8.37 0.44
C TYR A 48 -13.27 8.87 1.18
N GLY A 49 -13.47 8.43 2.42
CA GLY A 49 -14.58 8.85 3.27
C GLY A 49 -14.60 10.37 3.48
N THR A 50 -13.47 10.90 3.92
CA THR A 50 -13.27 12.34 4.10
C THR A 50 -13.34 13.11 2.78
N LEU A 51 -12.71 12.60 1.71
CA LEU A 51 -12.75 13.23 0.38
C LEU A 51 -14.19 13.36 -0.11
N ARG A 52 -14.97 12.28 -0.02
CA ARG A 52 -16.38 12.27 -0.41
C ARG A 52 -17.24 13.21 0.43
N ALA A 53 -17.01 13.25 1.74
CA ALA A 53 -17.74 14.12 2.65
C ALA A 53 -17.45 15.61 2.37
N ALA A 54 -16.19 15.97 2.19
CA ALA A 54 -15.75 17.33 1.93
C ALA A 54 -16.20 17.86 0.56
N MET A 55 -16.33 17.00 -0.45
CA MET A 55 -16.76 17.38 -1.79
C MET A 55 -18.29 17.44 -1.96
N ARG A 56 -19.10 17.14 -0.96
CA ARG A 56 -20.56 17.22 -1.08
C ARG A 56 -21.02 18.61 -1.56
N PRO A 57 -22.06 18.67 -2.42
CA PRO A 57 -22.90 17.59 -2.92
C PRO A 57 -22.32 16.83 -4.13
N VAL A 58 -21.17 17.23 -4.67
CA VAL A 58 -20.57 16.61 -5.86
C VAL A 58 -19.82 15.34 -5.47
N HIS A 59 -20.05 14.26 -6.21
CA HIS A 59 -19.31 13.02 -6.00
C HIS A 59 -17.89 13.11 -6.62
N PRO A 60 -16.84 12.57 -5.97
CA PRO A 60 -15.46 12.71 -6.45
C PRO A 60 -15.21 12.19 -7.86
N ASP A 61 -15.92 11.16 -8.34
CA ASP A 61 -15.83 10.64 -9.71
C ASP A 61 -16.38 11.62 -10.77
N ARG A 62 -17.31 12.50 -10.36
CA ARG A 62 -17.90 13.56 -11.21
C ARG A 62 -17.04 14.81 -11.28
N ALA A 63 -16.17 15.03 -10.28
CA ALA A 63 -15.22 16.14 -10.25
C ALA A 63 -13.78 15.64 -10.01
N PRO A 64 -13.24 14.78 -10.89
CA PRO A 64 -11.93 14.15 -10.67
C PRO A 64 -10.76 15.13 -10.67
N ARG A 65 -10.95 16.33 -11.27
CA ARG A 65 -9.96 17.40 -11.20
C ARG A 65 -9.90 18.01 -9.80
N LEU A 66 -11.03 18.34 -9.21
CA LEU A 66 -11.11 18.85 -7.85
C LEU A 66 -10.59 17.80 -6.85
N ALA A 67 -10.97 16.54 -7.02
CA ALA A 67 -10.43 15.44 -6.20
C ALA A 67 -8.90 15.34 -6.28
N ALA A 68 -8.32 15.43 -7.48
CA ALA A 68 -6.88 15.40 -7.68
C ALA A 68 -6.17 16.60 -7.03
N LEU A 69 -6.71 17.80 -7.18
CA LEU A 69 -6.18 19.01 -6.55
C LEU A 69 -6.26 18.93 -5.02
N THR A 70 -7.36 18.39 -4.48
CA THR A 70 -7.51 18.17 -3.04
C THR A 70 -6.45 17.22 -2.50
N VAL A 71 -6.20 16.10 -3.18
CA VAL A 71 -5.15 15.14 -2.79
C VAL A 71 -3.79 15.82 -2.81
N LEU A 72 -3.43 16.48 -3.90
CA LEU A 72 -2.13 17.15 -4.03
C LEU A 72 -1.96 18.29 -3.00
N ALA A 73 -3.00 19.08 -2.76
CA ALA A 73 -2.95 20.15 -1.76
C ALA A 73 -2.80 19.61 -0.33
N ARG A 74 -3.37 18.44 -0.01
CA ARG A 74 -3.18 17.78 1.29
C ARG A 74 -1.77 17.20 1.45
N GLN A 75 -1.18 16.69 0.38
CA GLN A 75 0.17 16.10 0.42
C GLN A 75 1.28 17.13 0.44
N HIS A 76 1.13 18.22 -0.32
CA HIS A 76 2.23 19.15 -0.60
C HIS A 76 1.94 20.59 -0.15
N GLY A 77 0.74 20.88 0.32
CA GLY A 77 0.26 22.22 0.58
C GLY A 77 -0.36 22.87 -0.67
N ILE A 78 -1.31 23.78 -0.46
CA ILE A 78 -1.97 24.49 -1.57
C ILE A 78 -0.99 25.39 -2.34
N ASP A 79 0.00 25.94 -1.66
CA ASP A 79 1.02 26.84 -2.23
C ASP A 79 1.99 26.11 -3.18
N ALA A 80 2.07 24.79 -3.10
CA ALA A 80 2.84 23.98 -4.05
C ALA A 80 2.13 23.81 -5.40
N LEU A 81 0.84 24.17 -5.49
CA LEU A 81 0.06 24.10 -6.71
C LEU A 81 0.12 25.43 -7.46
N SER A 82 0.54 25.40 -8.74
CA SER A 82 0.55 26.63 -9.54
C SER A 82 -0.87 27.16 -9.74
N PRO A 83 -1.06 28.51 -9.74
CA PRO A 83 -2.36 29.12 -10.01
C PRO A 83 -3.00 28.65 -11.33
N SER A 84 -2.18 28.43 -12.36
CA SER A 84 -2.63 27.88 -13.65
C SER A 84 -3.13 26.43 -13.54
N SER A 85 -2.60 25.64 -12.62
CA SER A 85 -3.05 24.28 -12.35
C SER A 85 -4.38 24.26 -11.58
N ILE A 86 -4.59 25.21 -10.68
CA ILE A 86 -5.83 25.35 -9.92
C ILE A 86 -6.95 25.91 -10.83
N GLY A 87 -6.70 27.05 -11.50
CA GLY A 87 -7.63 27.68 -12.41
C GLY A 87 -8.98 27.99 -11.75
N SER A 88 -10.07 27.63 -12.42
CA SER A 88 -11.44 27.86 -11.92
C SER A 88 -11.82 27.02 -10.66
N GLU A 89 -10.98 26.08 -10.25
CA GLU A 89 -11.25 25.22 -9.07
C GLU A 89 -10.83 25.88 -7.74
N GLU A 90 -10.31 27.12 -7.75
CA GLU A 90 -9.77 27.76 -6.53
C GLU A 90 -10.80 27.86 -5.41
N GLY A 91 -11.99 28.36 -5.70
CA GLY A 91 -13.07 28.47 -4.71
C GLY A 91 -13.54 27.11 -4.19
N PRO A 92 -13.93 26.19 -5.08
CA PRO A 92 -14.25 24.81 -4.67
C PRO A 92 -13.14 24.13 -3.86
N LEU A 93 -11.87 24.27 -4.26
CA LEU A 93 -10.74 23.67 -3.56
C LEU A 93 -10.59 24.23 -2.13
N LYS A 94 -10.67 25.54 -1.95
CA LYS A 94 -10.64 26.18 -0.63
C LYS A 94 -11.76 25.66 0.26
N ASN A 95 -12.97 25.50 -0.26
CA ASN A 95 -14.11 24.98 0.47
C ASN A 95 -13.89 23.53 0.91
N VAL A 96 -13.36 22.67 0.03
CA VAL A 96 -13.04 21.27 0.35
C VAL A 96 -11.93 21.18 1.39
N LEU A 97 -10.91 22.02 1.30
CA LEU A 97 -9.80 22.04 2.26
C LEU A 97 -10.22 22.60 3.63
N ALA A 98 -11.21 23.49 3.68
CA ALA A 98 -11.77 24.04 4.91
C ALA A 98 -12.71 23.05 5.63
N PHE A 99 -13.00 21.88 5.05
CA PHE A 99 -13.86 20.88 5.67
C PHE A 99 -13.28 20.38 6.99
N ASP A 100 -14.04 20.59 8.06
CA ASP A 100 -13.66 20.15 9.40
C ASP A 100 -14.00 18.68 9.62
N VAL A 101 -13.03 17.82 9.49
CA VAL A 101 -13.17 16.36 9.65
C VAL A 101 -13.65 15.99 11.05
N SER A 102 -13.33 16.78 12.08
CA SER A 102 -13.73 16.49 13.46
C SER A 102 -15.25 16.53 13.67
N LYS A 103 -15.96 17.24 12.80
CA LYS A 103 -17.43 17.33 12.80
C LYS A 103 -18.12 16.29 11.94
N ALA A 104 -17.35 15.48 11.21
CA ALA A 104 -17.90 14.40 10.41
C ALA A 104 -18.35 13.22 11.29
N PRO A 105 -19.24 12.35 10.80
CA PRO A 105 -19.57 11.10 11.49
C PRO A 105 -18.32 10.26 11.79
N ALA A 106 -18.30 9.55 12.92
CA ALA A 106 -17.13 8.81 13.40
C ALA A 106 -16.55 7.83 12.34
N HIS A 107 -17.40 7.11 11.63
CA HIS A 107 -16.96 6.22 10.55
C HIS A 107 -16.25 6.94 9.39
N VAL A 108 -16.64 8.20 9.11
CA VAL A 108 -15.97 9.05 8.11
C VAL A 108 -14.61 9.50 8.63
N GLN A 109 -14.51 9.86 9.92
CA GLN A 109 -13.24 10.20 10.56
C GLN A 109 -12.28 9.00 10.56
N ALA A 110 -12.82 7.77 10.71
CA ALA A 110 -12.07 6.52 10.63
C ALA A 110 -11.75 6.08 9.19
N GLU A 111 -12.27 6.76 8.16
CA GLU A 111 -12.15 6.40 6.73
C GLU A 111 -12.73 5.02 6.39
N LEU A 112 -13.79 4.61 7.10
CA LEU A 112 -14.43 3.31 6.96
C LEU A 112 -15.89 3.44 6.53
N PRO A 113 -16.44 2.42 5.85
CA PRO A 113 -17.89 2.30 5.72
C PRO A 113 -18.53 2.02 7.09
N GLN A 114 -19.76 2.50 7.31
CA GLN A 114 -20.43 2.42 8.61
C GLN A 114 -20.43 0.99 9.18
N TRP A 115 -20.81 0.01 8.37
CA TRP A 115 -20.92 -1.39 8.81
C TRP A 115 -19.59 -1.96 9.35
N LEU A 116 -18.46 -1.59 8.73
CA LEU A 116 -17.14 -2.06 9.18
C LEU A 116 -16.67 -1.31 10.43
N PHE A 117 -16.99 -0.01 10.51
CA PHE A 117 -16.74 0.78 11.70
C PHE A 117 -17.47 0.18 12.91
N ASP A 118 -18.76 -0.12 12.78
CA ASP A 118 -19.59 -0.70 13.85
C ASP A 118 -19.04 -2.08 14.29
N LEU A 119 -18.59 -2.89 13.34
CA LEU A 119 -18.01 -4.21 13.62
C LEU A 119 -16.69 -4.10 14.41
N ILE A 120 -15.84 -3.15 14.05
CA ILE A 120 -14.56 -2.92 14.75
C ILE A 120 -14.83 -2.38 16.16
N GLU A 121 -15.69 -1.38 16.31
CA GLU A 121 -16.06 -0.82 17.62
C GLU A 121 -16.63 -1.88 18.57
N ALA A 122 -17.38 -2.85 18.03
CA ALA A 122 -17.91 -3.94 18.83
C ALA A 122 -16.86 -4.94 19.33
N GLN A 123 -15.70 -5.04 18.66
CA GLN A 123 -14.68 -6.06 18.94
C GLN A 123 -13.41 -5.49 19.57
N TYR A 124 -13.08 -4.23 19.33
CA TYR A 124 -11.81 -3.61 19.72
C TYR A 124 -12.05 -2.35 20.56
N PRO A 125 -11.85 -2.42 21.89
CA PRO A 125 -12.09 -1.28 22.80
C PRO A 125 -11.22 -0.04 22.51
N ASP A 126 -10.01 -0.25 21.97
CA ASP A 126 -9.06 0.82 21.58
C ASP A 126 -8.91 0.87 20.06
N SER A 127 -9.99 1.21 19.39
CA SER A 127 -10.06 1.29 17.94
C SER A 127 -9.32 2.51 17.35
N GLN A 128 -9.09 3.57 18.11
CA GLN A 128 -8.51 4.82 17.60
C GLN A 128 -7.09 4.65 17.07
N ALA A 129 -6.24 3.88 17.77
CA ALA A 129 -4.89 3.57 17.33
C ALA A 129 -4.91 2.75 16.03
N LEU A 130 -5.87 1.81 15.88
CA LEU A 130 -6.08 1.03 14.68
C LEU A 130 -6.47 1.94 13.50
N TYR A 131 -7.42 2.85 13.68
CA TYR A 131 -7.84 3.80 12.62
C TYR A 131 -6.71 4.74 12.20
N ALA A 132 -5.89 5.18 13.15
CA ALA A 132 -4.71 5.98 12.83
C ALA A 132 -3.73 5.18 11.95
N ALA A 133 -3.40 3.94 12.35
CA ALA A 133 -2.50 3.07 11.61
C ALA A 133 -3.02 2.73 10.19
N MET A 134 -4.33 2.49 10.03
CA MET A 134 -4.94 2.20 8.72
C MET A 134 -4.86 3.37 7.73
N LYS A 135 -4.74 4.61 8.23
CA LYS A 135 -4.58 5.82 7.40
C LYS A 135 -3.14 6.06 6.96
N GLU A 136 -2.18 5.38 7.58
CA GLU A 136 -0.77 5.48 7.19
C GLU A 136 -0.48 4.71 5.90
N GLY A 137 0.54 5.17 5.18
CA GLY A 137 1.08 4.41 4.04
C GLY A 137 1.84 3.19 4.53
N ALA A 138 1.49 2.01 4.03
CA ALA A 138 2.25 0.81 4.37
C ALA A 138 3.73 0.97 3.97
N PRO A 139 4.68 0.61 4.84
CA PRO A 139 6.09 0.55 4.48
C PRO A 139 6.32 -0.52 3.40
N LEU A 140 7.51 -0.57 2.84
CA LEU A 140 7.92 -1.69 2.00
C LEU A 140 8.74 -2.66 2.83
N ASP A 141 8.18 -3.81 3.13
CA ASP A 141 8.89 -4.87 3.83
C ASP A 141 9.38 -5.94 2.84
N LEU A 142 10.60 -6.39 3.07
CA LEU A 142 11.23 -7.48 2.36
C LEU A 142 11.41 -8.65 3.32
N ARG A 143 11.12 -9.84 2.85
CA ARG A 143 11.52 -11.08 3.52
C ARG A 143 12.83 -11.56 2.91
N VAL A 144 13.83 -11.73 3.74
CA VAL A 144 15.12 -12.30 3.33
C VAL A 144 15.00 -13.83 3.22
N ASN A 145 15.52 -14.37 2.14
CA ASN A 145 15.66 -15.81 1.98
C ASN A 145 16.90 -16.30 2.74
N LEU A 146 16.70 -16.76 3.96
CA LEU A 146 17.78 -17.21 4.84
C LEU A 146 18.55 -18.44 4.34
N LEU A 147 18.15 -19.04 3.22
CA LEU A 147 18.95 -20.06 2.53
C LEU A 147 20.04 -19.42 1.66
N LYS A 148 19.94 -18.12 1.36
CA LYS A 148 20.82 -17.44 0.41
C LYS A 148 21.57 -16.24 1.00
N ALA A 149 20.98 -15.55 1.99
CA ALA A 149 21.56 -14.36 2.59
C ALA A 149 21.11 -14.15 4.02
N THR A 150 21.82 -13.32 4.76
CA THR A 150 21.41 -12.77 6.07
C THR A 150 20.72 -11.42 5.89
N ARG A 151 20.00 -10.96 6.89
CA ARG A 151 19.38 -9.62 6.88
C ARG A 151 20.42 -8.51 6.78
N GLU A 152 21.53 -8.68 7.49
CA GLU A 152 22.64 -7.74 7.55
C GLU A 152 23.31 -7.59 6.18
N GLU A 153 23.51 -8.70 5.45
CA GLU A 153 24.03 -8.69 4.09
C GLU A 153 23.08 -7.95 3.14
N VAL A 154 21.77 -8.18 3.25
CA VAL A 154 20.74 -7.48 2.45
C VAL A 154 20.73 -5.99 2.76
N VAL A 155 20.78 -5.59 4.02
CA VAL A 155 20.86 -4.16 4.41
C VAL A 155 22.11 -3.51 3.85
N ALA A 156 23.27 -4.18 3.94
CA ALA A 156 24.53 -3.68 3.39
C ALA A 156 24.47 -3.54 1.85
N GLU A 157 23.83 -4.47 1.17
CA GLU A 157 23.68 -4.41 -0.30
C GLU A 157 22.74 -3.28 -0.74
N LEU A 158 21.64 -3.07 0.00
CA LEU A 158 20.73 -1.95 -0.23
C LEU A 158 21.43 -0.61 -0.01
N ALA A 159 22.23 -0.50 1.06
CA ALA A 159 23.01 0.71 1.35
C ALA A 159 24.03 1.07 0.25
N LYS A 160 24.69 0.09 -0.36
CA LYS A 160 25.58 0.32 -1.53
C LYS A 160 24.85 0.97 -2.71
N ASN A 161 23.55 0.69 -2.83
CA ASN A 161 22.70 1.27 -3.86
C ASN A 161 21.96 2.55 -3.39
N GLY A 162 22.38 3.14 -2.26
CA GLY A 162 21.82 4.39 -1.72
C GLY A 162 20.41 4.23 -1.14
N VAL A 163 19.99 3.01 -0.80
CA VAL A 163 18.69 2.73 -0.19
C VAL A 163 18.84 2.47 1.30
N GLU A 164 18.20 3.30 2.10
CA GLU A 164 18.10 3.12 3.54
C GLU A 164 17.19 1.94 3.86
N ALA A 165 17.62 1.10 4.79
CA ALA A 165 16.88 -0.09 5.20
C ALA A 165 17.14 -0.43 6.67
N TYR A 166 16.14 -0.98 7.35
CA TYR A 166 16.18 -1.35 8.76
C TYR A 166 15.72 -2.80 8.94
N LEU A 167 16.22 -3.44 9.98
CA LEU A 167 15.67 -4.75 10.40
C LEU A 167 14.25 -4.54 10.94
N THR A 168 13.31 -5.38 10.55
CA THR A 168 11.97 -5.33 11.13
C THR A 168 11.98 -5.78 12.59
N PRO A 169 11.12 -5.20 13.47
CA PRO A 169 11.18 -5.47 14.91
C PRO A 169 10.69 -6.87 15.30
N LEU A 170 9.78 -7.46 14.55
CA LEU A 170 9.11 -8.70 14.93
C LEU A 170 9.58 -9.90 14.10
N SER A 171 9.74 -9.74 12.79
CA SER A 171 10.19 -10.84 11.93
C SER A 171 11.71 -10.96 11.91
N PRO A 172 12.28 -12.13 12.25
CA PRO A 172 13.72 -12.36 12.13
C PRO A 172 14.20 -12.47 10.68
N ASP A 173 13.29 -12.50 9.70
CA ASP A 173 13.60 -12.55 8.28
C ASP A 173 13.36 -11.20 7.57
N GLY A 174 12.85 -10.21 8.29
CA GLY A 174 12.33 -8.98 7.70
C GLY A 174 13.35 -7.86 7.64
N VAL A 175 13.28 -7.10 6.53
CA VAL A 175 13.97 -5.82 6.31
C VAL A 175 12.94 -4.81 5.82
N ARG A 176 12.88 -3.64 6.44
CA ARG A 176 11.94 -2.55 6.13
C ARG A 176 12.62 -1.41 5.40
N LEU A 177 11.99 -0.93 4.35
CA LEU A 177 12.44 0.22 3.59
C LEU A 177 11.46 1.39 3.81
N PRO A 178 11.92 2.59 4.20
CA PRO A 178 11.09 3.79 4.30
C PRO A 178 10.63 4.29 2.94
N THR A 179 11.35 3.96 1.88
CA THR A 179 11.01 4.30 0.50
C THR A 179 10.64 3.06 -0.31
N LYS A 180 10.01 3.24 -1.46
CA LYS A 180 9.58 2.14 -2.35
C LYS A 180 10.37 2.15 -3.67
N PRO A 181 11.66 1.78 -3.66
CA PRO A 181 12.43 1.67 -4.88
C PRO A 181 11.90 0.55 -5.77
N GLY A 182 12.07 0.68 -7.07
CA GLY A 182 11.67 -0.35 -8.04
C GLY A 182 12.58 -1.58 -8.01
N LEU A 183 12.52 -2.37 -6.96
CA LEU A 183 13.42 -3.50 -6.68
C LEU A 183 13.36 -4.64 -7.69
N THR A 184 12.26 -4.80 -8.45
CA THR A 184 12.01 -5.95 -9.32
C THR A 184 13.09 -6.18 -10.40
N ARG A 185 13.90 -5.17 -10.69
CA ARG A 185 15.03 -5.26 -11.64
C ARG A 185 16.41 -5.45 -10.98
N TRP A 186 16.45 -5.46 -9.66
CA TRP A 186 17.70 -5.56 -8.91
C TRP A 186 18.14 -7.01 -8.74
N PRO A 187 19.43 -7.30 -8.78
CA PRO A 187 19.94 -8.66 -8.59
C PRO A 187 19.44 -9.32 -7.31
N ILE A 188 19.42 -8.61 -6.19
CA ILE A 188 18.95 -9.16 -4.90
C ILE A 188 17.52 -9.71 -4.95
N TYR A 189 16.66 -9.14 -5.81
CA TYR A 189 15.30 -9.62 -6.03
C TYR A 189 15.25 -10.73 -7.07
N GLN A 190 15.93 -10.55 -8.20
CA GLN A 190 15.93 -11.52 -9.31
C GLN A 190 16.60 -12.84 -8.95
N ASP A 191 17.66 -12.78 -8.16
CA ASP A 191 18.37 -13.97 -7.65
C ASP A 191 17.63 -14.61 -6.45
N GLY A 192 16.53 -14.00 -6.00
CA GLY A 192 15.70 -14.51 -4.92
C GLY A 192 16.37 -14.48 -3.54
N LEU A 193 17.22 -13.49 -3.29
CA LEU A 193 17.74 -13.20 -1.94
C LEU A 193 16.67 -12.57 -1.08
N VAL A 194 15.79 -11.79 -1.70
CA VAL A 194 14.64 -11.16 -1.03
C VAL A 194 13.35 -11.35 -1.83
N ASP A 195 12.24 -11.28 -1.12
CA ASP A 195 10.90 -11.20 -1.68
C ASP A 195 10.13 -10.06 -1.00
N VAL A 196 9.22 -9.42 -1.73
CA VAL A 196 8.35 -8.39 -1.14
C VAL A 196 7.26 -9.07 -0.34
N GLN A 197 7.32 -8.93 0.98
CA GLN A 197 6.35 -9.54 1.88
C GLN A 197 6.24 -8.73 3.17
N ASP A 198 5.02 -8.32 3.51
CA ASP A 198 4.69 -7.65 4.76
C ASP A 198 5.14 -8.46 5.99
N GLU A 199 5.64 -7.78 7.03
CA GLU A 199 6.14 -8.39 8.25
C GLU A 199 5.11 -9.33 8.90
N GLY A 200 3.84 -8.93 8.97
CA GLY A 200 2.77 -9.77 9.51
C GLY A 200 2.59 -11.06 8.72
N SER A 201 2.68 -11.01 7.38
CA SER A 201 2.64 -12.19 6.53
C SER A 201 3.84 -13.13 6.74
N GLN A 202 5.02 -12.58 7.03
CA GLN A 202 6.21 -13.37 7.38
C GLN A 202 6.01 -14.11 8.70
N LEU A 203 5.42 -13.45 9.70
CA LEU A 203 5.12 -14.04 11.00
C LEU A 203 4.10 -15.17 10.91
N ILE A 204 3.07 -15.06 10.05
CA ILE A 204 2.10 -16.14 9.82
C ILE A 204 2.81 -17.43 9.35
N ALA A 205 3.75 -17.33 8.41
CA ALA A 205 4.51 -18.49 7.96
C ALA A 205 5.35 -19.11 9.10
N ARG A 206 5.91 -18.26 9.97
CA ARG A 206 6.69 -18.72 11.13
C ARG A 206 5.85 -19.32 12.24
N LEU A 207 4.63 -18.84 12.45
CA LEU A 207 3.69 -19.42 13.44
C LEU A 207 3.37 -20.88 13.15
N LEU A 208 3.41 -21.30 11.90
CA LEU A 208 3.25 -22.71 11.53
C LEU A 208 4.40 -23.58 12.05
N THR A 209 5.57 -23.00 12.36
CA THR A 209 6.76 -23.70 12.85
C THR A 209 7.13 -24.94 12.04
N PRO A 210 7.24 -24.85 10.70
CA PRO A 210 7.42 -26.01 9.84
C PRO A 210 8.76 -26.69 10.10
N ARG A 211 8.75 -28.02 10.12
CA ARG A 211 9.94 -28.85 10.32
C ARG A 211 10.43 -29.42 8.99
N ARG A 212 11.70 -29.79 8.97
CA ARG A 212 12.25 -30.49 7.82
C ARG A 212 11.52 -31.79 7.54
N ARG A 213 11.32 -32.13 6.26
CA ARG A 213 10.68 -33.36 5.78
C ARG A 213 9.19 -33.49 6.11
N GLU A 214 8.55 -32.46 6.60
CA GLU A 214 7.09 -32.42 6.74
C GLU A 214 6.39 -32.30 5.40
N MET A 215 5.10 -32.61 5.41
CA MET A 215 4.17 -32.37 4.32
C MET A 215 3.29 -31.19 4.71
N ILE A 216 3.35 -30.10 3.95
CA ILE A 216 2.63 -28.87 4.24
C ILE A 216 1.78 -28.49 3.02
N CYS A 217 0.61 -27.95 3.29
CA CYS A 217 -0.30 -27.39 2.29
C CYS A 217 -0.51 -25.90 2.56
N ASP A 218 -0.18 -25.08 1.55
CA ASP A 218 -0.59 -23.68 1.47
C ASP A 218 -1.86 -23.61 0.59
N PHE A 219 -3.02 -23.54 1.23
CA PHE A 219 -4.31 -23.68 0.56
C PHE A 219 -4.78 -22.40 -0.12
N CYS A 220 -4.20 -21.25 0.24
CA CYS A 220 -4.46 -19.94 -0.37
C CYS A 220 -3.13 -19.27 -0.73
N ALA A 221 -2.38 -19.89 -1.62
CA ALA A 221 -1.00 -19.55 -1.89
C ALA A 221 -0.81 -18.15 -2.53
N GLY A 222 -1.79 -17.70 -3.31
CA GLY A 222 -1.71 -16.43 -4.04
C GLY A 222 -0.46 -16.38 -4.92
N ALA A 223 0.34 -15.34 -4.75
CA ALA A 223 1.63 -15.20 -5.44
C ALA A 223 2.77 -16.08 -4.87
N GLY A 224 2.49 -16.94 -3.88
CA GLY A 224 3.46 -17.88 -3.32
C GLY A 224 4.35 -17.32 -2.20
N GLY A 225 4.12 -16.12 -1.72
CA GLY A 225 5.00 -15.51 -0.70
C GLY A 225 5.14 -16.33 0.58
N LYS A 226 4.03 -16.87 1.11
CA LYS A 226 4.06 -17.77 2.28
C LYS A 226 4.61 -19.14 1.93
N THR A 227 4.24 -19.68 0.77
CA THR A 227 4.80 -20.94 0.24
C THR A 227 6.33 -20.90 0.20
N LEU A 228 6.91 -19.84 -0.36
CA LEU A 228 8.37 -19.66 -0.42
C LEU A 228 9.00 -19.53 0.96
N ALA A 229 8.33 -18.82 1.89
CA ALA A 229 8.76 -18.71 3.28
C ALA A 229 8.80 -20.08 3.97
N LEU A 230 7.73 -20.88 3.82
CA LEU A 230 7.64 -22.24 4.37
C LEU A 230 8.73 -23.14 3.78
N GLY A 231 8.95 -23.11 2.46
CA GLY A 231 10.02 -23.85 1.81
C GLY A 231 11.41 -23.51 2.35
N ALA A 232 11.68 -22.23 2.61
CA ALA A 232 12.94 -21.79 3.21
C ALA A 232 13.10 -22.29 4.65
N LEU A 233 12.04 -22.22 5.47
CA LEU A 233 12.03 -22.72 6.84
C LEU A 233 12.23 -24.24 6.90
N MET A 234 11.66 -24.99 5.98
CA MET A 234 11.86 -26.43 5.81
C MET A 234 13.24 -26.77 5.23
N ARG A 235 14.05 -25.79 4.87
CA ARG A 235 15.34 -25.94 4.17
C ARG A 235 15.22 -26.73 2.87
N SER A 236 14.17 -26.47 2.10
CA SER A 236 13.85 -27.15 0.83
C SER A 236 13.79 -28.68 0.97
N THR A 237 13.29 -29.18 2.09
CA THR A 237 13.11 -30.62 2.34
C THR A 237 11.64 -30.92 2.64
N GLY A 238 11.17 -32.12 2.29
CA GLY A 238 9.76 -32.50 2.48
C GLY A 238 8.90 -32.21 1.25
N SER A 239 7.59 -32.11 1.46
CA SER A 239 6.61 -31.84 0.40
C SER A 239 5.80 -30.59 0.73
N LEU A 240 5.76 -29.66 -0.21
CA LEU A 240 5.01 -28.42 -0.07
C LEU A 240 4.04 -28.29 -1.23
N TYR A 241 2.75 -28.32 -0.92
CA TYR A 241 1.67 -28.17 -1.89
C TYR A 241 1.09 -26.76 -1.83
N ALA A 242 0.98 -26.10 -2.95
CA ALA A 242 0.42 -24.76 -3.07
C ALA A 242 -0.82 -24.80 -3.93
N PHE A 243 -1.96 -24.37 -3.40
CA PHE A 243 -3.23 -24.29 -4.11
C PHE A 243 -3.75 -22.85 -4.08
N ASP A 244 -4.43 -22.46 -5.15
CA ASP A 244 -5.17 -21.18 -5.24
C ASP A 244 -6.30 -21.31 -6.26
N VAL A 245 -7.20 -20.31 -6.33
CA VAL A 245 -8.34 -20.23 -7.26
C VAL A 245 -8.09 -19.20 -8.35
#